data_dd34bd3ddd0a04cb9742c2b5fe77950c
#
_entry.id   dd34bd3ddd0a04cb9742c2b5fe77950c
#
_cell.length_a   1.000
_cell.length_b   1.000
_cell.length_c   1.000
_cell.angle_alpha   90.00
_cell.angle_beta   90.00
_cell.angle_gamma   90.00
#
_symmetry.space_group_name_H-M   'P 1'
#
loop_
_entity.id
_entity.type
_entity.pdbx_description
1 polymer ?
#
loop_
_entity_poly.entity_id
_entity_poly.type
_entity_poly.pdbx_seq_one_letter_code
_entity_poly.pdbx_strand_id
1 'polypeptide(L)'
;MHAPISISAIASVSALGDSPKEVWECYLSKKPLFVKNKIGSQEVYVTKISPQTQKALTQLKASNPSYKTLDRTVLLAILASKHALQNIDISKQSLDINIGSSRGATSLFEKYHTDFLQTGKVSPFTSPTTTLGNISSWVSQELGTKGMQIDQSVTCSTAMHALLNGIAWLQADMADAFLVGGSEAALTPFTIAQMQALKLYSKATHNKACESMGFQKTKNTMVLGEAAAVAVLEKGISARTLAVIKGYGFASEIITHNSSITQNAQSIQKAMKMALKKAAITTVDAIVMHAPGTVKGDVAEKNAIDIVFKEKQPLLTSNKWMVGHTFAASGMLSIEMAIYMLQHNKFIENPFYNNPRDLPLTLKTLLVNAVGFGGNAVSIIVSRP
;
A
#
# COMPACT_ATOMS: atom_id res chain seq x y z
N MET A 1 -27.47 -12.10 -6.98
CA MET A 1 -26.07 -11.72 -7.21
C MET A 1 -25.86 -10.35 -6.57
N HIS A 2 -24.80 -10.17 -5.78
CA HIS A 2 -24.49 -8.84 -5.24
C HIS A 2 -24.11 -7.88 -6.38
N ALA A 3 -24.42 -6.59 -6.20
CA ALA A 3 -23.95 -5.56 -7.11
C ALA A 3 -22.40 -5.59 -7.19
N PRO A 4 -21.81 -5.29 -8.34
CA PRO A 4 -20.35 -5.19 -8.45
C PRO A 4 -19.82 -4.11 -7.50
N ILE A 5 -18.63 -4.32 -6.96
CA ILE A 5 -17.95 -3.31 -6.16
C ILE A 5 -16.98 -2.57 -7.08
N SER A 6 -17.06 -1.25 -7.09
CA SER A 6 -16.21 -0.38 -7.89
C SER A 6 -15.30 0.49 -7.02
N ILE A 7 -14.18 0.90 -7.61
CA ILE A 7 -13.31 1.96 -7.08
C ILE A 7 -13.67 3.23 -7.84
N SER A 8 -14.26 4.20 -7.14
CA SER A 8 -14.72 5.47 -7.73
C SER A 8 -13.74 6.61 -7.57
N ALA A 9 -12.80 6.49 -6.62
CA ALA A 9 -11.66 7.38 -6.48
C ALA A 9 -10.47 6.62 -5.91
N ILE A 10 -9.28 7.09 -6.24
CA ILE A 10 -8.01 6.64 -5.67
C ILE A 10 -7.04 7.81 -5.63
N ALA A 11 -6.29 7.95 -4.55
CA ALA A 11 -5.23 8.93 -4.45
C ALA A 11 -4.12 8.42 -3.54
N SER A 12 -2.90 8.83 -3.84
CA SER A 12 -1.75 8.60 -2.98
C SER A 12 -0.97 9.87 -2.71
N VAL A 13 -0.23 9.85 -1.62
CA VAL A 13 0.78 10.82 -1.23
C VAL A 13 2.06 10.03 -1.00
N SER A 14 3.01 10.14 -1.93
CA SER A 14 4.20 9.29 -1.93
C SER A 14 5.38 9.97 -2.64
N ALA A 15 6.47 9.23 -2.83
CA ALA A 15 7.59 9.70 -3.64
C ALA A 15 7.24 9.89 -5.13
N LEU A 16 6.15 9.28 -5.60
CA LEU A 16 5.65 9.45 -6.98
C LEU A 16 4.99 10.82 -7.21
N GLY A 17 4.60 11.51 -6.14
CA GLY A 17 3.80 12.73 -6.17
C GLY A 17 2.51 12.59 -5.37
N ASP A 18 1.57 13.51 -5.60
CA ASP A 18 0.27 13.56 -4.92
C ASP A 18 -0.90 13.91 -5.86
N SER A 19 -0.66 13.93 -7.17
CA SER A 19 -1.68 14.07 -8.18
C SER A 19 -1.64 12.92 -9.20
N PRO A 20 -2.77 12.53 -9.81
CA PRO A 20 -2.82 11.46 -10.80
C PRO A 20 -1.83 11.64 -11.95
N LYS A 21 -1.67 12.88 -12.42
CA LYS A 21 -0.75 13.23 -13.51
C LYS A 21 0.71 13.00 -13.11
N GLU A 22 1.13 13.53 -11.96
CA GLU A 22 2.50 13.37 -11.48
C GLU A 22 2.85 11.91 -11.24
N VAL A 23 1.96 11.17 -10.56
CA VAL A 23 2.15 9.74 -10.29
C VAL A 23 2.33 8.96 -11.59
N TRP A 24 1.49 9.22 -12.61
CA TRP A 24 1.60 8.55 -13.89
C TRP A 24 2.87 8.92 -14.65
N GLU A 25 3.22 10.19 -14.74
CA GLU A 25 4.45 10.68 -15.37
C GLU A 25 5.69 10.09 -14.67
N CYS A 26 5.63 9.98 -13.35
CA CYS A 26 6.70 9.38 -12.58
C CYS A 26 6.89 7.88 -12.92
N TYR A 27 5.82 7.10 -13.03
CA TYR A 27 5.89 5.71 -13.50
C TYR A 27 6.49 5.62 -14.92
N LEU A 28 6.10 6.54 -15.80
CA LEU A 28 6.64 6.57 -17.19
C LEU A 28 8.12 6.93 -17.24
N SER A 29 8.63 7.67 -16.26
CA SER A 29 10.05 8.05 -16.19
C SER A 29 10.98 6.85 -16.01
N LYS A 30 10.47 5.74 -15.48
CA LYS A 30 11.23 4.52 -15.17
C LYS A 30 12.49 4.78 -14.33
N LYS A 31 12.43 5.77 -13.41
CA LYS A 31 13.57 6.15 -12.55
C LYS A 31 13.29 5.74 -11.10
N PRO A 32 14.25 5.11 -10.39
CA PRO A 32 14.13 4.89 -8.95
C PRO A 32 14.16 6.23 -8.20
N LEU A 33 13.35 6.34 -7.14
CA LEU A 33 13.18 7.58 -6.38
C LEU A 33 13.93 7.57 -5.04
N PHE A 34 14.88 6.65 -4.92
CA PHE A 34 15.67 6.51 -3.69
C PHE A 34 16.65 7.67 -3.51
N VAL A 35 16.62 8.20 -2.30
CA VAL A 35 17.57 9.25 -1.86
C VAL A 35 18.34 8.76 -0.64
N LYS A 36 19.62 9.09 -0.56
CA LYS A 36 20.38 8.90 0.67
C LYS A 36 19.89 9.88 1.72
N ASN A 37 19.61 9.38 2.90
CA ASN A 37 19.13 10.19 4.01
C ASN A 37 19.80 9.77 5.32
N LYS A 38 20.19 10.74 6.12
CA LYS A 38 20.68 10.49 7.47
C LYS A 38 19.51 10.25 8.40
N ILE A 39 19.42 9.03 8.94
CA ILE A 39 18.40 8.62 9.92
C ILE A 39 19.16 8.17 11.18
N GLY A 40 19.03 8.95 12.25
CA GLY A 40 19.89 8.80 13.42
C GLY A 40 21.36 9.03 13.06
N SER A 41 22.24 8.09 13.39
CA SER A 41 23.67 8.11 13.06
C SER A 41 24.00 7.49 11.70
N GLN A 42 23.03 6.91 10.99
CA GLN A 42 23.26 6.12 9.77
C GLN A 42 22.79 6.85 8.53
N GLU A 43 23.55 6.71 7.43
CA GLU A 43 23.11 7.13 6.10
C GLU A 43 22.59 5.92 5.34
N VAL A 44 21.31 5.96 4.95
CA VAL A 44 20.60 4.87 4.26
C VAL A 44 19.78 5.38 3.09
N TYR A 45 19.54 4.55 2.09
CA TYR A 45 18.58 4.87 1.04
C TYR A 45 17.15 4.72 1.57
N VAL A 46 16.31 5.69 1.26
CA VAL A 46 14.86 5.71 1.55
C VAL A 46 14.11 6.38 0.40
N THR A 47 12.79 6.26 0.37
CA THR A 47 11.95 7.17 -0.42
C THR A 47 11.10 8.04 0.49
N LYS A 48 11.05 9.33 0.17
CA LYS A 48 10.24 10.33 0.86
C LYS A 48 9.23 10.93 -0.11
N ILE A 49 8.15 11.49 0.43
CA ILE A 49 7.25 12.31 -0.38
C ILE A 49 8.01 13.43 -1.09
N SER A 50 7.46 13.89 -2.21
CA SER A 50 8.08 14.96 -3.00
C SER A 50 8.22 16.26 -2.21
N PRO A 51 9.13 17.17 -2.57
CA PRO A 51 9.24 18.49 -1.92
C PRO A 51 7.94 19.30 -2.01
N GLN A 52 7.20 19.19 -3.12
CA GLN A 52 5.90 19.84 -3.29
C GLN A 52 4.87 19.27 -2.32
N THR A 53 4.74 17.95 -2.25
CA THR A 53 3.87 17.26 -1.29
C THR A 53 4.26 17.56 0.15
N GLN A 54 5.57 17.69 0.44
CA GLN A 54 6.03 18.11 1.77
C GLN A 54 5.56 19.52 2.14
N LYS A 55 5.53 20.45 1.17
CA LYS A 55 4.99 21.80 1.37
C LYS A 55 3.49 21.75 1.68
N ALA A 56 2.71 20.97 0.91
CA ALA A 56 1.29 20.76 1.16
C ALA A 56 1.03 20.16 2.56
N LEU A 57 1.82 19.17 2.97
CA LEU A 57 1.72 18.57 4.29
C LEU A 57 2.03 19.58 5.41
N THR A 58 3.01 20.46 5.20
CA THR A 58 3.36 21.53 6.16
C THR A 58 2.22 22.53 6.28
N GLN A 59 1.59 22.90 5.18
CA GLN A 59 0.41 23.81 5.16
C GLN A 59 -0.78 23.14 5.87
N LEU A 60 -1.05 21.86 5.59
CA LEU A 60 -2.08 21.09 6.30
C LEU A 60 -1.83 21.09 7.81
N LYS A 61 -0.61 20.81 8.25
CA LYS A 61 -0.26 20.83 9.67
C LYS A 61 -0.47 22.19 10.33
N ALA A 62 -0.29 23.26 9.59
CA ALA A 62 -0.46 24.63 10.08
C ALA A 62 -1.93 25.11 10.06
N SER A 63 -2.80 24.47 9.26
CA SER A 63 -4.20 24.92 9.06
C SER A 63 -5.09 24.67 10.28
N ASN A 64 -4.72 23.74 11.15
CA ASN A 64 -5.49 23.41 12.35
C ASN A 64 -4.56 23.23 13.57
N PRO A 65 -4.78 23.96 14.68
CA PRO A 65 -3.98 23.82 15.89
C PRO A 65 -3.87 22.39 16.42
N SER A 66 -4.92 21.58 16.29
CA SER A 66 -4.94 20.17 16.72
C SER A 66 -3.98 19.29 15.92
N TYR A 67 -3.62 19.68 14.70
CA TYR A 67 -2.71 18.89 13.84
C TYR A 67 -1.24 19.01 14.25
N LYS A 68 -0.90 19.98 15.10
CA LYS A 68 0.47 20.15 15.60
C LYS A 68 0.95 18.94 16.39
N THR A 69 0.05 18.23 17.05
CA THR A 69 0.34 17.07 17.91
C THR A 69 0.23 15.73 17.17
N LEU A 70 -0.24 15.73 15.93
CA LEU A 70 -0.44 14.50 15.16
C LEU A 70 0.87 13.96 14.59
N ASP A 71 0.94 12.64 14.54
CA ASP A 71 2.03 11.95 13.84
C ASP A 71 1.95 12.21 12.33
N ARG A 72 3.11 12.13 11.69
CA ARG A 72 3.23 12.26 10.24
C ARG A 72 2.37 11.25 9.49
N THR A 73 2.23 10.03 10.00
CA THR A 73 1.38 8.97 9.44
C THR A 73 -0.08 9.44 9.30
N VAL A 74 -0.62 10.10 10.32
CA VAL A 74 -1.99 10.64 10.31
C VAL A 74 -2.13 11.78 9.31
N LEU A 75 -1.16 12.69 9.28
CA LEU A 75 -1.20 13.84 8.35
C LEU A 75 -1.13 13.41 6.87
N LEU A 76 -0.33 12.38 6.55
CA LEU A 76 -0.29 11.79 5.21
C LEU A 76 -1.64 11.17 4.83
N ALA A 77 -2.29 10.45 5.76
CA ALA A 77 -3.61 9.87 5.53
C ALA A 77 -4.68 10.94 5.26
N ILE A 78 -4.69 12.02 6.06
CA ILE A 78 -5.60 13.16 5.85
C ILE A 78 -5.38 13.77 4.46
N LEU A 79 -4.13 14.03 4.06
CA LEU A 79 -3.81 14.65 2.78
C LEU A 79 -4.24 13.76 1.60
N ALA A 80 -3.93 12.47 1.64
CA ALA A 80 -4.36 11.51 0.62
C ALA A 80 -5.90 11.42 0.52
N SER A 81 -6.59 11.42 1.67
CA SER A 81 -8.06 11.35 1.71
C SER A 81 -8.71 12.61 1.13
N LYS A 82 -8.14 13.80 1.40
CA LYS A 82 -8.61 15.06 0.77
C LYS A 82 -8.45 15.01 -0.76
N HIS A 83 -7.31 14.49 -1.25
CA HIS A 83 -7.09 14.35 -2.69
C HIS A 83 -8.07 13.37 -3.33
N ALA A 84 -8.33 12.22 -2.68
CA ALA A 84 -9.28 11.23 -3.19
C ALA A 84 -10.71 11.79 -3.31
N LEU A 85 -11.10 12.66 -2.38
CA LEU A 85 -12.47 13.17 -2.29
C LEU A 85 -12.69 14.57 -2.86
N GLN A 86 -11.65 15.21 -3.43
CA GLN A 86 -11.75 16.61 -3.90
C GLN A 86 -12.87 16.86 -4.91
N ASN A 87 -13.31 15.82 -5.65
CA ASN A 87 -14.38 15.90 -6.67
C ASN A 87 -15.59 15.00 -6.32
N ILE A 88 -15.71 14.58 -5.07
CA ILE A 88 -16.79 13.71 -4.59
C ILE A 88 -17.60 14.45 -3.53
N ASP A 89 -18.89 14.63 -3.77
CA ASP A 89 -19.82 15.15 -2.77
C ASP A 89 -20.21 14.03 -1.80
N ILE A 90 -19.57 14.03 -0.62
CA ILE A 90 -19.82 13.04 0.44
C ILE A 90 -20.99 13.43 1.36
N SER A 91 -21.61 14.60 1.15
CA SER A 91 -22.70 15.08 2.03
C SER A 91 -23.98 14.26 1.90
N LYS A 92 -24.16 13.53 0.80
CA LYS A 92 -25.37 12.79 0.45
C LYS A 92 -25.35 11.32 0.84
N GLN A 93 -24.22 10.79 1.31
CA GLN A 93 -24.10 9.38 1.68
C GLN A 93 -23.22 9.22 2.92
N SER A 94 -23.46 8.16 3.67
CA SER A 94 -22.56 7.80 4.77
C SER A 94 -21.26 7.25 4.20
N LEU A 95 -20.13 7.90 4.53
CA LEU A 95 -18.81 7.41 4.18
C LEU A 95 -18.17 6.79 5.42
N ASP A 96 -17.98 5.49 5.37
CA ASP A 96 -17.24 4.75 6.36
C ASP A 96 -15.74 4.75 6.04
N ILE A 97 -14.89 4.62 7.04
CA ILE A 97 -13.44 4.77 6.88
C ILE A 97 -12.71 3.59 7.51
N ASN A 98 -11.80 2.98 6.73
CA ASN A 98 -10.84 2.02 7.24
C ASN A 98 -9.45 2.30 6.65
N ILE A 99 -8.66 3.07 7.36
CA ILE A 99 -7.27 3.38 7.01
C ILE A 99 -6.35 2.82 8.08
N GLY A 100 -5.59 1.79 7.72
CA GLY A 100 -4.70 1.13 8.67
C GLY A 100 -3.23 1.57 8.55
N SER A 101 -2.43 1.14 9.51
CA SER A 101 -0.97 1.31 9.50
C SER A 101 -0.29 0.06 10.04
N SER A 102 0.89 -0.26 9.54
CA SER A 102 1.69 -1.37 10.08
C SER A 102 2.26 -1.04 11.45
N ARG A 103 2.63 0.20 11.65
CA ARG A 103 3.43 0.66 12.79
C ARG A 103 2.80 1.84 13.54
N GLY A 104 1.78 2.46 12.96
CA GLY A 104 1.08 3.59 13.54
C GLY A 104 1.96 4.82 13.69
N ALA A 105 1.74 5.58 14.76
CA ALA A 105 2.44 6.82 15.10
C ALA A 105 3.87 6.57 15.65
N THR A 106 4.70 5.91 14.84
CA THR A 106 6.03 5.43 15.26
C THR A 106 6.93 6.56 15.78
N SER A 107 6.97 7.70 15.09
CA SER A 107 7.82 8.83 15.48
C SER A 107 7.43 9.40 16.85
N LEU A 108 6.14 9.54 17.10
CA LEU A 108 5.64 10.03 18.38
C LEU A 108 5.86 8.99 19.49
N PHE A 109 5.64 7.72 19.19
CA PHE A 109 5.87 6.64 20.16
C PHE A 109 7.33 6.61 20.60
N GLU A 110 8.28 6.63 19.66
CA GLU A 110 9.71 6.66 19.98
C GLU A 110 10.07 7.90 20.83
N LYS A 111 9.55 9.08 20.44
CA LYS A 111 9.76 10.31 21.18
C LYS A 111 9.24 10.22 22.61
N TYR A 112 7.96 9.89 22.80
CA TYR A 112 7.34 9.87 24.12
C TYR A 112 7.93 8.78 25.02
N HIS A 113 8.32 7.64 24.44
CA HIS A 113 9.02 6.61 25.20
C HIS A 113 10.40 7.07 25.66
N THR A 114 11.14 7.79 24.80
CA THR A 114 12.42 8.40 25.17
C THR A 114 12.25 9.43 26.29
N ASP A 115 11.26 10.33 26.17
CA ASP A 115 10.93 11.32 27.19
C ASP A 115 10.61 10.65 28.55
N PHE A 116 9.82 9.56 28.51
CA PHE A 116 9.51 8.77 29.70
C PHE A 116 10.76 8.15 30.36
N LEU A 117 11.63 7.54 29.58
CA LEU A 117 12.87 6.95 30.12
C LEU A 117 13.80 7.99 30.74
N GLN A 118 13.80 9.22 30.24
CA GLN A 118 14.64 10.29 30.74
C GLN A 118 14.05 11.00 31.96
N THR A 119 12.73 11.13 32.05
CA THR A 119 12.07 12.00 33.03
C THR A 119 11.11 11.29 33.98
N GLY A 120 10.76 10.02 33.70
CA GLY A 120 9.70 9.28 34.42
C GLY A 120 8.30 9.84 34.20
N LYS A 121 8.11 10.79 33.26
CA LYS A 121 6.84 11.48 33.00
C LYS A 121 6.39 11.28 31.56
N VAL A 122 5.07 11.34 31.33
CA VAL A 122 4.48 11.30 29.98
C VAL A 122 3.59 12.52 29.75
N SER A 123 3.50 12.96 28.49
CA SER A 123 2.55 13.99 28.09
C SER A 123 1.11 13.43 28.12
N PRO A 124 0.09 14.25 28.45
CA PRO A 124 -1.32 13.85 28.34
C PRO A 124 -1.72 13.49 26.89
N PHE A 125 -0.97 13.95 25.90
CA PHE A 125 -1.18 13.61 24.50
C PHE A 125 -0.61 12.24 24.09
N THR A 126 0.20 11.59 24.93
CA THR A 126 0.89 10.33 24.58
C THR A 126 -0.09 9.25 24.16
N SER A 127 -1.07 8.92 25.00
CA SER A 127 -2.03 7.86 24.69
C SER A 127 -2.88 8.17 23.47
N PRO A 128 -3.58 9.32 23.36
CA PRO A 128 -4.48 9.56 22.23
C PRO A 128 -3.77 9.74 20.89
N THR A 129 -2.48 10.10 20.86
CA THR A 129 -1.75 10.33 19.59
C THR A 129 -0.90 9.15 19.15
N THR A 130 -0.69 8.14 20.00
CA THR A 130 0.08 6.93 19.65
C THR A 130 -0.79 5.70 19.42
N THR A 131 -2.08 5.77 19.74
CA THR A 131 -3.04 4.70 19.51
C THR A 131 -3.25 4.48 18.00
N LEU A 132 -3.30 3.25 17.56
CA LEU A 132 -3.51 2.91 16.14
C LEU A 132 -4.86 3.46 15.61
N GLY A 133 -5.91 3.51 16.44
CA GLY A 133 -7.24 4.04 16.14
C GLY A 133 -7.34 5.54 15.85
N ASN A 134 -6.23 6.19 15.81
CA ASN A 134 -6.11 7.62 15.62
C ASN A 134 -6.24 8.05 14.14
N ILE A 135 -5.84 7.21 13.17
CA ILE A 135 -5.75 7.57 11.76
C ILE A 135 -7.14 7.79 11.15
N SER A 136 -8.00 6.79 11.20
CA SER A 136 -9.37 6.88 10.63
C SER A 136 -10.22 7.92 11.33
N SER A 137 -10.07 8.07 12.65
CA SER A 137 -10.73 9.11 13.44
C SER A 137 -10.38 10.51 12.95
N TRP A 138 -9.09 10.82 12.78
CA TRP A 138 -8.65 12.13 12.33
C TRP A 138 -9.02 12.41 10.87
N VAL A 139 -9.00 11.39 10.01
CA VAL A 139 -9.51 11.52 8.64
C VAL A 139 -11.01 11.82 8.67
N SER A 140 -11.80 11.13 9.49
CA SER A 140 -13.23 11.38 9.66
C SER A 140 -13.51 12.80 10.15
N GLN A 141 -12.76 13.29 11.13
CA GLN A 141 -12.87 14.67 11.62
C GLN A 141 -12.59 15.71 10.52
N GLU A 142 -11.52 15.52 9.74
CA GLU A 142 -11.19 16.43 8.64
C GLU A 142 -12.24 16.43 7.54
N LEU A 143 -12.80 15.26 7.21
CA LEU A 143 -13.81 15.11 6.16
C LEU A 143 -15.23 15.45 6.61
N GLY A 144 -15.46 15.58 7.92
CA GLY A 144 -16.79 15.81 8.49
C GLY A 144 -17.75 14.63 8.33
N THR A 145 -17.24 13.41 8.08
CA THR A 145 -18.07 12.21 7.96
C THR A 145 -18.46 11.66 9.32
N LYS A 146 -19.64 11.02 9.39
CA LYS A 146 -20.19 10.41 10.60
C LYS A 146 -20.25 8.87 10.52
N GLY A 147 -19.69 8.29 9.47
CA GLY A 147 -19.63 6.85 9.27
C GLY A 147 -18.73 6.13 10.28
N MET A 148 -18.71 4.80 10.20
CA MET A 148 -17.85 3.95 11.02
C MET A 148 -16.37 4.23 10.74
N GLN A 149 -15.57 4.19 11.79
CA GLN A 149 -14.12 4.39 11.72
C GLN A 149 -13.44 3.14 12.23
N ILE A 150 -12.69 2.48 11.36
CA ILE A 150 -11.95 1.25 11.68
C ILE A 150 -10.47 1.50 11.46
N ASP A 151 -9.67 1.17 12.45
CA ASP A 151 -8.22 1.11 12.34
C ASP A 151 -7.76 -0.32 12.52
N GLN A 152 -6.73 -0.70 11.76
CA GLN A 152 -6.18 -2.05 11.81
C GLN A 152 -4.71 -2.08 11.45
N SER A 153 -4.05 -3.16 11.85
CA SER A 153 -2.72 -3.51 11.41
C SER A 153 -2.68 -5.00 11.02
N VAL A 154 -2.36 -5.25 9.76
CA VAL A 154 -2.03 -6.58 9.23
C VAL A 154 -0.68 -6.46 8.51
N THR A 155 0.24 -5.81 9.16
CA THR A 155 1.59 -5.53 8.66
C THR A 155 1.60 -4.93 7.24
N CYS A 156 2.40 -5.47 6.31
CA CYS A 156 2.56 -4.91 4.97
C CYS A 156 1.31 -5.09 4.06
N SER A 157 0.37 -5.95 4.43
CA SER A 157 -0.88 -6.18 3.69
C SER A 157 -2.07 -5.35 4.22
N THR A 158 -1.84 -4.44 5.15
CA THR A 158 -2.88 -3.69 5.86
C THR A 158 -3.90 -3.00 4.94
N ALA A 159 -3.44 -2.22 3.95
CA ALA A 159 -4.37 -1.53 3.03
C ALA A 159 -5.23 -2.50 2.20
N MET A 160 -4.69 -3.67 1.85
CA MET A 160 -5.45 -4.68 1.12
C MET A 160 -6.50 -5.38 2.01
N HIS A 161 -6.22 -5.53 3.30
CA HIS A 161 -7.21 -6.01 4.27
C HIS A 161 -8.28 -4.93 4.55
N ALA A 162 -7.91 -3.65 4.57
CA ALA A 162 -8.88 -2.56 4.63
C ALA A 162 -9.83 -2.58 3.42
N LEU A 163 -9.29 -2.86 2.23
CA LEU A 163 -10.10 -3.03 1.02
C LEU A 163 -11.04 -4.24 1.13
N LEU A 164 -10.59 -5.38 1.68
CA LEU A 164 -11.46 -6.54 1.92
C LEU A 164 -12.58 -6.22 2.92
N ASN A 165 -12.29 -5.47 3.98
CA ASN A 165 -13.31 -5.02 4.93
C ASN A 165 -14.36 -4.15 4.23
N GLY A 166 -13.93 -3.14 3.45
CA GLY A 166 -14.86 -2.31 2.67
C GLY A 166 -15.75 -3.12 1.73
N ILE A 167 -15.18 -4.11 1.02
CA ILE A 167 -15.95 -5.01 0.18
C ILE A 167 -17.00 -5.78 1.00
N ALA A 168 -16.61 -6.35 2.14
CA ALA A 168 -17.49 -7.14 2.98
C ALA A 168 -18.67 -6.32 3.53
N TRP A 169 -18.39 -5.10 4.01
CA TRP A 169 -19.42 -4.20 4.53
C TRP A 169 -20.38 -3.73 3.45
N LEU A 170 -19.87 -3.37 2.26
CA LEU A 170 -20.71 -3.00 1.12
C LEU A 170 -21.59 -4.17 0.65
N GLN A 171 -21.04 -5.40 0.61
CA GLN A 171 -21.81 -6.60 0.22
C GLN A 171 -22.85 -7.01 1.26
N ALA A 172 -22.62 -6.69 2.53
CA ALA A 172 -23.54 -6.94 3.63
C ALA A 172 -24.60 -5.83 3.81
N ASP A 173 -24.62 -4.82 2.91
CA ASP A 173 -25.50 -3.64 2.99
C ASP A 173 -25.37 -2.86 4.31
N MET A 174 -24.17 -2.94 4.94
CA MET A 174 -23.83 -2.21 6.17
C MET A 174 -23.18 -0.84 5.90
N ALA A 175 -22.82 -0.56 4.66
CA ALA A 175 -22.22 0.69 4.20
C ALA A 175 -22.70 1.05 2.80
N ASP A 176 -22.76 2.36 2.48
CA ASP A 176 -23.06 2.87 1.14
C ASP A 176 -21.79 3.15 0.35
N ALA A 177 -20.79 3.74 1.01
CA ALA A 177 -19.46 3.98 0.48
C ALA A 177 -18.40 3.77 1.57
N PHE A 178 -17.21 3.38 1.17
CA PHE A 178 -16.12 3.07 2.10
C PHE A 178 -14.80 3.68 1.60
N LEU A 179 -14.19 4.54 2.40
CA LEU A 179 -12.82 5.01 2.18
C LEU A 179 -11.84 4.03 2.84
N VAL A 180 -11.09 3.33 2.03
CA VAL A 180 -10.17 2.27 2.48
C VAL A 180 -8.74 2.57 2.09
N GLY A 181 -7.77 2.15 2.90
CA GLY A 181 -6.37 2.37 2.54
C GLY A 181 -5.37 2.07 3.63
N GLY A 182 -4.18 2.64 3.45
CA GLY A 182 -3.10 2.53 4.42
C GLY A 182 -2.19 3.76 4.38
N SER A 183 -1.63 4.07 5.53
CA SER A 183 -0.68 5.15 5.71
C SER A 183 0.51 4.70 6.55
N GLU A 184 1.71 5.14 6.17
CA GLU A 184 2.93 4.80 6.88
C GLU A 184 3.98 5.90 6.76
N ALA A 185 4.53 6.34 7.90
CA ALA A 185 5.64 7.29 7.98
C ALA A 185 6.73 6.79 8.95
N ALA A 186 7.14 5.56 8.77
CA ALA A 186 8.01 4.84 9.69
C ALA A 186 9.52 4.96 9.36
N LEU A 187 9.96 6.08 8.78
CA LEU A 187 11.37 6.33 8.49
C LEU A 187 12.11 6.84 9.74
N THR A 188 12.11 6.03 10.81
CA THR A 188 12.72 6.35 12.10
C THR A 188 13.99 5.53 12.34
N PRO A 189 14.90 5.97 13.23
CA PRO A 189 16.10 5.23 13.58
C PRO A 189 15.81 3.81 14.05
N PHE A 190 14.79 3.62 14.89
CA PHE A 190 14.43 2.32 15.43
C PHE A 190 13.85 1.39 14.37
N THR A 191 12.98 1.89 13.50
CA THR A 191 12.44 1.10 12.38
C THR A 191 13.54 0.62 11.43
N ILE A 192 14.47 1.51 11.07
CA ILE A 192 15.62 1.13 10.22
C ILE A 192 16.46 0.05 10.90
N ALA A 193 16.80 0.24 12.18
CA ALA A 193 17.56 -0.74 12.94
C ALA A 193 16.87 -2.12 13.00
N GLN A 194 15.54 -2.17 13.18
CA GLN A 194 14.78 -3.41 13.16
C GLN A 194 14.89 -4.14 11.80
N MET A 195 14.77 -3.43 10.68
CA MET A 195 14.87 -4.03 9.35
C MET A 195 16.31 -4.47 9.03
N GLN A 196 17.31 -3.78 9.57
CA GLN A 196 18.71 -4.17 9.49
C GLN A 196 19.00 -5.42 10.34
N ALA A 197 18.44 -5.49 11.56
CA ALA A 197 18.55 -6.66 12.44
C ALA A 197 17.96 -7.92 11.79
N LEU A 198 16.86 -7.78 11.05
CA LEU A 198 16.26 -8.83 10.23
C LEU A 198 17.08 -9.15 8.96
N LYS A 199 18.16 -8.41 8.71
CA LYS A 199 18.99 -8.50 7.49
C LYS A 199 18.19 -8.29 6.18
N LEU A 200 17.09 -7.54 6.22
CA LEU A 200 16.23 -7.26 5.07
C LEU A 200 16.62 -5.98 4.35
N TYR A 201 17.17 -5.00 5.07
CA TYR A 201 17.47 -3.68 4.55
C TYR A 201 18.62 -3.70 3.53
N SER A 202 18.48 -2.91 2.46
CA SER A 202 19.48 -2.77 1.42
C SER A 202 20.79 -2.19 1.96
N LYS A 203 21.90 -2.76 1.53
CA LYS A 203 23.27 -2.26 1.76
C LYS A 203 23.86 -1.65 0.49
N ALA A 204 23.04 -1.28 -0.48
CA ALA A 204 23.49 -0.70 -1.73
C ALA A 204 24.16 0.65 -1.51
N THR A 205 25.15 0.96 -2.36
CA THR A 205 25.86 2.25 -2.39
C THR A 205 25.43 3.13 -3.56
N HIS A 206 24.50 2.64 -4.39
CA HIS A 206 23.99 3.31 -5.60
C HIS A 206 22.44 3.41 -5.54
N ASN A 207 21.87 4.27 -6.38
CA ASN A 207 20.45 4.58 -6.38
C ASN A 207 19.51 3.45 -6.89
N LYS A 208 20.04 2.39 -7.51
CA LYS A 208 19.29 1.16 -7.79
C LYS A 208 19.23 0.26 -6.56
N ALA A 209 18.89 0.85 -5.42
CA ALA A 209 19.04 0.24 -4.10
C ALA A 209 18.04 -0.89 -3.81
N CYS A 210 16.92 -0.96 -4.51
CA CYS A 210 15.91 -2.01 -4.36
C CYS A 210 15.74 -2.80 -5.67
N GLU A 211 16.26 -4.02 -5.68
CA GLU A 211 16.15 -4.95 -6.82
C GLU A 211 14.89 -5.83 -6.68
N SER A 212 13.74 -5.18 -6.49
CA SER A 212 12.43 -5.86 -6.50
C SER A 212 12.27 -6.65 -7.81
N MET A 213 11.90 -7.92 -7.70
CA MET A 213 11.85 -8.90 -8.82
C MET A 213 13.21 -9.28 -9.44
N GLY A 214 14.32 -8.85 -8.89
CA GLY A 214 15.65 -9.34 -9.29
C GLY A 214 15.87 -10.75 -8.75
N PHE A 215 15.36 -11.77 -9.43
CA PHE A 215 15.36 -13.17 -8.93
C PHE A 215 16.75 -13.81 -8.82
N GLN A 216 17.76 -13.20 -9.44
CA GLN A 216 19.17 -13.64 -9.36
C GLN A 216 19.96 -12.96 -8.23
N LYS A 217 19.34 -12.03 -7.49
CA LYS A 217 20.03 -11.36 -6.39
C LYS A 217 20.41 -12.33 -5.25
N THR A 218 21.59 -12.13 -4.68
CA THR A 218 22.12 -12.97 -3.59
C THR A 218 21.97 -12.31 -2.22
N LYS A 219 21.53 -11.05 -2.16
CA LYS A 219 21.35 -10.27 -0.94
C LYS A 219 19.98 -9.61 -0.93
N ASN A 220 19.43 -9.40 0.25
CA ASN A 220 18.22 -8.62 0.41
C ASN A 220 18.49 -7.15 0.07
N THR A 221 17.57 -6.53 -0.66
CA THR A 221 17.69 -5.17 -1.19
C THR A 221 16.46 -4.33 -0.87
N MET A 222 15.71 -4.65 0.19
CA MET A 222 14.55 -3.88 0.59
C MET A 222 14.97 -2.47 1.03
N VAL A 223 14.31 -1.46 0.48
CA VAL A 223 14.42 -0.05 0.89
C VAL A 223 13.07 0.39 1.43
N LEU A 224 13.05 1.15 2.52
CA LEU A 224 11.81 1.68 3.07
C LEU A 224 11.41 3.00 2.42
N GLY A 225 10.09 3.20 2.34
CA GLY A 225 9.47 4.46 1.93
C GLY A 225 8.37 4.90 2.87
N GLU A 226 8.00 6.17 2.80
CA GLU A 226 6.80 6.70 3.43
C GLU A 226 5.72 6.97 2.38
N ALA A 227 4.47 6.72 2.70
CA ALA A 227 3.32 7.03 1.85
C ALA A 227 1.99 6.91 2.60
N ALA A 228 0.96 7.55 2.05
CA ALA A 228 -0.44 7.18 2.27
C ALA A 228 -1.10 6.92 0.91
N ALA A 229 -1.97 5.92 0.84
CA ALA A 229 -2.76 5.65 -0.35
C ALA A 229 -4.15 5.15 0.06
N VAL A 230 -5.18 5.74 -0.52
CA VAL A 230 -6.58 5.47 -0.19
C VAL A 230 -7.44 5.37 -1.43
N ALA A 231 -8.52 4.61 -1.35
CA ALA A 231 -9.51 4.46 -2.41
C ALA A 231 -10.93 4.54 -1.85
N VAL A 232 -11.87 5.04 -2.63
CA VAL A 232 -13.30 5.01 -2.33
C VAL A 232 -13.92 3.82 -3.04
N LEU A 233 -14.57 2.97 -2.27
CA LEU A 233 -15.35 1.83 -2.75
C LEU A 233 -16.83 2.16 -2.72
N GLU A 234 -17.55 1.77 -3.78
CA GLU A 234 -19.02 1.94 -3.91
C GLU A 234 -19.65 0.70 -4.55
N LYS A 235 -20.94 0.48 -4.28
CA LYS A 235 -21.74 -0.54 -4.99
C LYS A 235 -22.14 -0.06 -6.38
N GLY A 236 -22.09 -0.93 -7.37
CA GLY A 236 -22.47 -0.63 -8.74
C GLY A 236 -21.35 -0.01 -9.56
N ILE A 237 -21.70 0.38 -10.78
CA ILE A 237 -20.84 1.06 -11.75
C ILE A 237 -21.47 2.39 -12.08
N SER A 238 -20.70 3.47 -12.03
CA SER A 238 -21.13 4.82 -12.33
C SER A 238 -20.15 5.49 -13.30
N ALA A 239 -20.46 6.70 -13.74
CA ALA A 239 -19.56 7.50 -14.58
C ALA A 239 -18.22 7.84 -13.87
N ARG A 240 -18.17 7.76 -12.54
CA ARG A 240 -16.95 7.97 -11.74
C ARG A 240 -16.11 6.72 -11.58
N THR A 241 -16.59 5.54 -11.97
CA THR A 241 -15.89 4.28 -11.76
C THR A 241 -14.55 4.28 -12.48
N LEU A 242 -13.45 4.18 -11.72
CA LEU A 242 -12.09 4.07 -12.24
C LEU A 242 -11.73 2.62 -12.57
N ALA A 243 -12.22 1.68 -11.75
CA ALA A 243 -12.01 0.26 -11.93
C ALA A 243 -13.11 -0.54 -11.21
N VAL A 244 -13.35 -1.77 -11.65
CA VAL A 244 -14.25 -2.74 -11.02
C VAL A 244 -13.43 -3.82 -10.34
N ILE A 245 -13.77 -4.17 -9.10
CA ILE A 245 -13.18 -5.30 -8.39
C ILE A 245 -13.87 -6.57 -8.87
N LYS A 246 -13.21 -7.32 -9.75
CA LYS A 246 -13.75 -8.55 -10.36
C LYS A 246 -13.64 -9.76 -9.44
N GLY A 247 -12.59 -9.77 -8.61
CA GLY A 247 -12.36 -10.89 -7.71
C GLY A 247 -11.39 -10.50 -6.59
N TYR A 248 -11.51 -11.20 -5.50
CA TYR A 248 -10.64 -11.03 -4.35
C TYR A 248 -10.44 -12.35 -3.62
N GLY A 249 -9.28 -12.50 -3.01
CA GLY A 249 -8.95 -13.67 -2.22
C GLY A 249 -7.98 -13.32 -1.11
N PHE A 250 -8.03 -14.09 -0.05
CA PHE A 250 -7.19 -13.94 1.12
C PHE A 250 -6.88 -15.30 1.71
N ALA A 251 -5.72 -15.42 2.30
CA ALA A 251 -5.32 -16.63 3.02
C ALA A 251 -4.18 -16.31 3.99
N SER A 252 -4.01 -17.18 4.95
CA SER A 252 -2.81 -17.27 5.76
C SER A 252 -2.21 -18.67 5.66
N GLU A 253 -0.93 -18.80 6.01
CA GLU A 253 -0.25 -20.08 6.10
C GLU A 253 0.42 -20.24 7.46
N ILE A 254 0.61 -21.50 7.87
CA ILE A 254 1.38 -21.80 9.08
C ILE A 254 2.85 -21.59 8.75
N ILE A 255 3.50 -20.72 9.52
CA ILE A 255 4.89 -20.34 9.34
C ILE A 255 5.72 -20.83 10.53
N THR A 256 6.98 -21.19 10.24
CA THR A 256 7.94 -21.60 11.28
C THR A 256 8.65 -20.43 11.93
N HIS A 257 8.64 -19.25 11.28
CA HIS A 257 9.21 -17.99 11.75
C HIS A 257 8.30 -16.81 11.41
N ASN A 258 8.16 -15.85 12.31
CA ASN A 258 7.25 -14.70 12.16
C ASN A 258 7.50 -13.81 10.93
N SER A 259 8.66 -13.90 10.30
CA SER A 259 9.05 -13.10 9.14
C SER A 259 9.18 -13.87 7.83
N SER A 260 8.88 -15.19 7.83
CA SER A 260 9.04 -16.03 6.64
C SER A 260 7.70 -16.47 6.07
N ILE A 261 7.71 -16.78 4.78
CA ILE A 261 6.65 -17.51 4.07
C ILE A 261 7.25 -18.83 3.58
N THR A 262 6.41 -19.81 3.27
CA THR A 262 6.87 -21.08 2.69
C THR A 262 7.50 -20.84 1.31
N GLN A 263 8.37 -21.75 0.87
CA GLN A 263 9.10 -21.63 -0.40
C GLN A 263 8.18 -21.39 -1.62
N ASN A 264 6.97 -21.96 -1.58
CA ASN A 264 5.98 -21.84 -2.65
C ASN A 264 4.84 -20.88 -2.28
N ALA A 265 4.97 -20.13 -1.18
CA ALA A 265 4.00 -19.13 -0.70
C ALA A 265 2.54 -19.61 -0.81
N GLN A 266 2.19 -20.66 -0.05
CA GLN A 266 0.86 -21.29 -0.12
C GLN A 266 -0.29 -20.32 0.13
N SER A 267 -0.08 -19.32 1.01
CA SER A 267 -1.07 -18.27 1.24
C SER A 267 -1.34 -17.46 -0.02
N ILE A 268 -0.30 -17.07 -0.77
CA ILE A 268 -0.43 -16.32 -2.03
C ILE A 268 -1.13 -17.19 -3.09
N GLN A 269 -0.78 -18.47 -3.22
CA GLN A 269 -1.46 -19.37 -4.14
C GLN A 269 -2.98 -19.47 -3.84
N LYS A 270 -3.34 -19.66 -2.56
CA LYS A 270 -4.74 -19.73 -2.15
C LYS A 270 -5.49 -18.43 -2.41
N ALA A 271 -4.86 -17.28 -2.09
CA ALA A 271 -5.45 -15.97 -2.33
C ALA A 271 -5.69 -15.73 -3.83
N MET A 272 -4.70 -16.00 -4.70
CA MET A 272 -4.85 -15.88 -6.15
C MET A 272 -5.94 -16.80 -6.71
N LYS A 273 -5.95 -18.09 -6.32
CA LYS A 273 -6.98 -19.06 -6.76
C LYS A 273 -8.39 -18.62 -6.34
N MET A 274 -8.55 -18.10 -5.12
CA MET A 274 -9.82 -17.58 -4.64
C MET A 274 -10.27 -16.35 -5.45
N ALA A 275 -9.34 -15.40 -5.74
CA ALA A 275 -9.62 -14.23 -6.54
C ALA A 275 -10.05 -14.59 -7.98
N LEU A 276 -9.33 -15.50 -8.63
CA LEU A 276 -9.67 -16.03 -9.97
C LEU A 276 -11.04 -16.70 -9.98
N LYS A 277 -11.33 -17.55 -8.99
CA LYS A 277 -12.63 -18.22 -8.86
C LYS A 277 -13.78 -17.21 -8.73
N LYS A 278 -13.61 -16.16 -7.87
CA LYS A 278 -14.62 -15.11 -7.70
C LYS A 278 -14.82 -14.28 -8.98
N ALA A 279 -13.73 -14.02 -9.71
CA ALA A 279 -13.79 -13.31 -10.99
C ALA A 279 -14.33 -14.16 -12.15
N ALA A 280 -14.51 -15.47 -11.96
CA ALA A 280 -14.89 -16.46 -13.00
C ALA A 280 -13.93 -16.42 -14.22
N ILE A 281 -12.61 -16.28 -13.98
CA ILE A 281 -11.57 -16.27 -15.00
C ILE A 281 -10.42 -17.20 -14.58
N THR A 282 -9.62 -17.64 -15.56
CA THR A 282 -8.47 -18.54 -15.33
C THR A 282 -7.14 -17.83 -15.41
N THR A 283 -7.08 -16.63 -15.99
CA THR A 283 -5.85 -15.85 -16.16
C THR A 283 -6.13 -14.35 -16.08
N VAL A 284 -5.07 -13.56 -15.95
CA VAL A 284 -5.07 -12.09 -15.99
C VAL A 284 -4.02 -11.61 -16.97
N ASP A 285 -4.10 -10.35 -17.41
CA ASP A 285 -3.11 -9.81 -18.35
C ASP A 285 -1.77 -9.53 -17.67
N ALA A 286 -1.83 -9.00 -16.43
CA ALA A 286 -0.63 -8.71 -15.66
C ALA A 286 -0.87 -8.88 -14.14
N ILE A 287 0.24 -9.05 -13.40
CA ILE A 287 0.27 -9.08 -11.94
C ILE A 287 1.21 -7.98 -11.44
N VAL A 288 0.72 -7.16 -10.51
CA VAL A 288 1.55 -6.30 -9.69
C VAL A 288 1.94 -7.07 -8.44
N MET A 289 3.18 -7.52 -8.40
CA MET A 289 3.71 -8.34 -7.32
C MET A 289 3.97 -7.53 -6.04
N HIS A 290 3.87 -8.20 -4.90
CA HIS A 290 4.33 -7.63 -3.63
C HIS A 290 5.84 -7.38 -3.66
N ALA A 291 6.62 -8.39 -4.01
CA ALA A 291 8.07 -8.38 -4.27
C ALA A 291 8.85 -7.25 -3.55
N PRO A 292 9.10 -7.34 -2.23
CA PRO A 292 9.69 -6.24 -1.45
C PRO A 292 11.21 -6.04 -1.68
N GLY A 293 11.81 -6.78 -2.59
CA GLY A 293 13.26 -6.77 -2.83
C GLY A 293 14.03 -7.76 -1.97
N THR A 294 13.36 -8.75 -1.38
CA THR A 294 14.02 -9.81 -0.59
C THR A 294 14.27 -11.06 -1.43
N VAL A 295 15.37 -11.78 -1.16
CA VAL A 295 15.74 -13.00 -1.91
C VAL A 295 14.64 -14.04 -1.81
N LYS A 296 14.26 -14.42 -0.58
CA LYS A 296 13.28 -15.48 -0.37
C LYS A 296 11.86 -15.04 -0.74
N GLY A 297 11.45 -13.82 -0.35
CA GLY A 297 10.08 -13.34 -0.56
C GLY A 297 9.73 -13.20 -2.04
N ASP A 298 10.60 -12.55 -2.81
CA ASP A 298 10.35 -12.34 -4.24
C ASP A 298 10.30 -13.67 -5.01
N VAL A 299 11.20 -14.63 -4.70
CA VAL A 299 11.23 -15.96 -5.31
C VAL A 299 10.00 -16.78 -4.92
N ALA A 300 9.60 -16.77 -3.64
CA ALA A 300 8.44 -17.51 -3.18
C ALA A 300 7.14 -17.02 -3.85
N GLU A 301 6.98 -15.71 -4.01
CA GLU A 301 5.84 -15.15 -4.74
C GLU A 301 5.87 -15.54 -6.23
N LYS A 302 7.04 -15.49 -6.87
CA LYS A 302 7.20 -15.95 -8.26
C LYS A 302 6.83 -17.42 -8.42
N ASN A 303 7.30 -18.28 -7.51
CA ASN A 303 6.95 -19.72 -7.51
C ASN A 303 5.42 -19.91 -7.37
N ALA A 304 4.77 -19.14 -6.49
CA ALA A 304 3.32 -19.20 -6.35
C ALA A 304 2.59 -18.81 -7.65
N ILE A 305 3.06 -17.78 -8.34
CA ILE A 305 2.52 -17.35 -9.63
C ILE A 305 2.71 -18.44 -10.68
N ASP A 306 3.89 -19.04 -10.78
CA ASP A 306 4.19 -20.11 -11.74
C ASP A 306 3.31 -21.35 -11.51
N ILE A 307 3.01 -21.66 -10.25
CA ILE A 307 2.12 -22.78 -9.90
C ILE A 307 0.68 -22.48 -10.27
N VAL A 308 0.21 -21.25 -10.07
CA VAL A 308 -1.20 -20.88 -10.33
C VAL A 308 -1.48 -20.65 -11.81
N PHE A 309 -0.53 -20.06 -12.54
CA PHE A 309 -0.67 -19.68 -13.96
C PHE A 309 0.15 -20.55 -14.92
N LYS A 310 0.18 -21.86 -14.69
CA LYS A 310 1.00 -22.82 -15.45
C LYS A 310 0.84 -22.70 -16.97
N GLU A 311 -0.38 -22.57 -17.45
CA GLU A 311 -0.69 -22.64 -18.88
C GLU A 311 -0.49 -21.29 -19.59
N LYS A 312 -0.74 -20.20 -18.90
CA LYS A 312 -0.61 -18.85 -19.47
C LYS A 312 -0.10 -17.88 -18.42
N GLN A 313 1.20 -17.62 -18.50
CA GLN A 313 1.86 -16.69 -17.59
C GLN A 313 1.41 -15.25 -17.86
N PRO A 314 0.94 -14.50 -16.81
CA PRO A 314 0.69 -13.07 -16.94
C PRO A 314 2.00 -12.28 -17.02
N LEU A 315 1.92 -11.02 -17.47
CA LEU A 315 3.02 -10.08 -17.31
C LEU A 315 3.23 -9.77 -15.84
N LEU A 316 4.48 -9.60 -15.41
CA LEU A 316 4.82 -9.34 -14.01
C LEU A 316 5.50 -7.97 -13.86
N THR A 317 5.10 -7.23 -12.85
CA THR A 317 5.72 -5.98 -12.44
C THR A 317 5.60 -5.76 -10.94
N SER A 318 6.27 -4.75 -10.42
CA SER A 318 6.17 -4.25 -9.05
C SER A 318 6.59 -2.79 -9.03
N ASN A 319 6.04 -1.97 -8.16
CA ASN A 319 6.47 -0.57 -8.02
C ASN A 319 7.60 -0.38 -7.00
N LYS A 320 8.00 -1.41 -6.27
CA LYS A 320 8.95 -1.27 -5.15
C LYS A 320 10.37 -0.93 -5.55
N TRP A 321 10.75 -1.22 -6.79
CA TRP A 321 12.03 -0.77 -7.32
C TRP A 321 12.10 0.75 -7.53
N MET A 322 10.94 1.44 -7.56
CA MET A 322 10.86 2.90 -7.63
C MET A 322 10.65 3.53 -6.25
N VAL A 323 9.65 3.05 -5.52
CA VAL A 323 9.15 3.70 -4.29
C VAL A 323 9.55 3.00 -3.00
N GLY A 324 10.27 1.89 -3.08
CA GLY A 324 10.59 1.08 -1.91
C GLY A 324 9.36 0.43 -1.29
N HIS A 325 9.54 -0.07 -0.07
CA HIS A 325 8.49 -0.72 0.68
C HIS A 325 7.85 0.26 1.67
N THR A 326 6.63 0.66 1.40
CA THR A 326 5.85 1.63 2.19
C THR A 326 4.92 0.95 3.21
N PHE A 327 5.27 -0.26 3.66
CA PHE A 327 4.52 -1.04 4.64
C PHE A 327 3.01 -1.08 4.35
N ALA A 328 2.18 -0.51 5.26
CA ALA A 328 0.72 -0.53 5.16
C ALA A 328 0.17 0.06 3.86
N ALA A 329 0.76 1.13 3.34
CA ALA A 329 0.30 1.80 2.12
C ALA A 329 0.64 1.03 0.84
N SER A 330 1.57 0.07 0.90
CA SER A 330 2.18 -0.61 -0.23
C SER A 330 1.18 -1.28 -1.17
N GLY A 331 0.18 -1.98 -0.60
CA GLY A 331 -0.83 -2.67 -1.40
C GLY A 331 -1.71 -1.71 -2.19
N MET A 332 -2.12 -0.59 -1.58
CA MET A 332 -2.97 0.41 -2.25
C MET A 332 -2.20 1.19 -3.32
N LEU A 333 -0.91 1.49 -3.12
CA LEU A 333 -0.05 2.02 -4.20
C LEU A 333 0.05 1.06 -5.39
N SER A 334 0.05 -0.25 -5.13
CA SER A 334 0.04 -1.25 -6.20
C SER A 334 -1.32 -1.32 -6.92
N ILE A 335 -2.45 -1.13 -6.22
CA ILE A 335 -3.78 -0.98 -6.83
C ILE A 335 -3.84 0.29 -7.69
N GLU A 336 -3.31 1.40 -7.20
CA GLU A 336 -3.23 2.66 -7.96
C GLU A 336 -2.44 2.47 -9.26
N MET A 337 -1.26 1.84 -9.19
CA MET A 337 -0.46 1.49 -10.37
C MET A 337 -1.26 0.63 -11.37
N ALA A 338 -1.98 -0.38 -10.88
CA ALA A 338 -2.80 -1.25 -11.71
C ALA A 338 -3.93 -0.47 -12.40
N ILE A 339 -4.62 0.42 -11.69
CA ILE A 339 -5.67 1.27 -12.25
C ILE A 339 -5.10 2.18 -13.35
N TYR A 340 -3.96 2.83 -13.12
CA TYR A 340 -3.36 3.69 -14.15
C TYR A 340 -2.89 2.90 -15.37
N MET A 341 -2.33 1.70 -15.18
CA MET A 341 -2.01 0.82 -16.31
C MET A 341 -3.24 0.46 -17.14
N LEU A 342 -4.39 0.20 -16.49
CA LEU A 342 -5.66 -0.05 -17.17
C LEU A 342 -6.17 1.19 -17.92
N GLN A 343 -6.22 2.35 -17.25
CA GLN A 343 -6.73 3.60 -17.83
C GLN A 343 -5.94 4.04 -19.05
N HIS A 344 -4.61 4.00 -18.96
CA HIS A 344 -3.70 4.41 -20.05
C HIS A 344 -3.39 3.29 -21.03
N ASN A 345 -3.91 2.09 -20.82
CA ASN A 345 -3.59 0.90 -21.62
C ASN A 345 -2.09 0.68 -21.80
N LYS A 346 -1.32 0.87 -20.75
CA LYS A 346 0.14 0.82 -20.81
C LYS A 346 0.71 0.04 -19.65
N PHE A 347 1.47 -1.00 -19.94
CA PHE A 347 2.18 -1.79 -18.94
C PHE A 347 3.46 -1.07 -18.49
N ILE A 348 3.67 -1.00 -17.19
CA ILE A 348 4.89 -0.47 -16.57
C ILE A 348 5.82 -1.64 -16.25
N GLU A 349 6.90 -1.75 -17.02
CA GLU A 349 7.90 -2.81 -16.85
C GLU A 349 8.76 -2.61 -15.60
N ASN A 350 9.28 -3.71 -15.09
CA ASN A 350 10.27 -3.71 -14.01
C ASN A 350 11.68 -3.92 -14.62
N PRO A 351 12.67 -3.07 -14.32
CA PRO A 351 13.99 -3.13 -14.94
C PRO A 351 14.84 -4.34 -14.50
N PHE A 352 14.43 -5.06 -13.46
CA PHE A 352 15.11 -6.25 -12.95
C PHE A 352 14.48 -7.57 -13.43
N TYR A 353 13.44 -7.49 -14.28
CA TYR A 353 12.77 -8.67 -14.80
C TYR A 353 12.30 -8.48 -16.24
N ASN A 354 12.77 -9.36 -17.10
CA ASN A 354 12.33 -9.43 -18.49
C ASN A 354 11.13 -10.37 -18.59
N ASN A 355 9.98 -9.85 -18.97
CA ASN A 355 8.80 -10.66 -19.19
C ASN A 355 9.01 -11.57 -20.40
N PRO A 356 8.63 -12.87 -20.31
CA PRO A 356 8.92 -13.86 -21.35
C PRO A 356 7.97 -13.78 -22.56
N ARG A 357 7.04 -12.85 -22.59
CA ARG A 357 6.05 -12.68 -23.66
C ARG A 357 5.88 -11.23 -24.07
N ASP A 358 5.34 -11.04 -25.26
CA ASP A 358 4.98 -9.72 -25.76
C ASP A 358 3.88 -9.05 -24.95
N LEU A 359 3.87 -7.72 -24.97
CA LEU A 359 2.84 -6.93 -24.35
C LEU A 359 1.49 -7.16 -25.06
N PRO A 360 0.38 -7.34 -24.34
CA PRO A 360 -0.94 -7.45 -24.95
C PRO A 360 -1.33 -6.11 -25.59
N LEU A 361 -2.09 -6.18 -26.68
CA LEU A 361 -2.63 -4.98 -27.35
C LEU A 361 -3.54 -4.19 -26.40
N THR A 362 -4.20 -4.88 -25.48
CA THR A 362 -5.13 -4.25 -24.53
C THR A 362 -5.01 -4.92 -23.16
N LEU A 363 -4.79 -4.10 -22.12
CA LEU A 363 -4.90 -4.52 -20.71
C LEU A 363 -6.37 -4.46 -20.30
N LYS A 364 -6.92 -5.59 -19.82
CA LYS A 364 -8.32 -5.72 -19.39
C LYS A 364 -8.44 -6.01 -17.89
N THR A 365 -7.56 -6.89 -17.40
CA THR A 365 -7.59 -7.38 -16.02
C THR A 365 -6.20 -7.45 -15.42
N LEU A 366 -6.03 -6.88 -14.23
CA LEU A 366 -4.79 -6.98 -13.47
C LEU A 366 -5.06 -7.58 -12.10
N LEU A 367 -4.12 -8.41 -11.64
CA LEU A 367 -4.11 -8.92 -10.27
C LEU A 367 -3.05 -8.18 -9.46
N VAL A 368 -3.38 -7.84 -8.23
CA VAL A 368 -2.46 -7.21 -7.28
C VAL A 368 -2.31 -8.09 -6.06
N ASN A 369 -1.08 -8.43 -5.71
CA ASN A 369 -0.74 -9.19 -4.52
C ASN A 369 -0.21 -8.30 -3.40
N ALA A 370 -0.59 -8.62 -2.17
CA ALA A 370 0.07 -8.13 -0.98
C ALA A 370 0.27 -9.27 0.03
N VAL A 371 1.41 -9.26 0.69
CA VAL A 371 1.74 -10.20 1.75
C VAL A 371 2.36 -9.46 2.93
N GLY A 372 2.04 -9.91 4.12
CA GLY A 372 2.58 -9.35 5.36
C GLY A 372 3.29 -10.40 6.21
N PHE A 373 4.08 -9.95 7.17
CA PHE A 373 4.60 -10.82 8.22
C PHE A 373 3.44 -11.56 8.90
N GLY A 374 3.67 -12.80 9.30
CA GLY A 374 2.61 -13.68 9.83
C GLY A 374 1.94 -14.54 8.76
N GLY A 375 2.44 -14.53 7.50
CA GLY A 375 1.95 -15.39 6.42
C GLY A 375 0.62 -14.96 5.81
N ASN A 376 0.17 -13.73 6.07
CA ASN A 376 -1.07 -13.18 5.52
C ASN A 376 -0.88 -12.75 4.07
N ALA A 377 -1.75 -13.17 3.17
CA ALA A 377 -1.76 -12.79 1.77
C ALA A 377 -3.14 -12.34 1.30
N VAL A 378 -3.17 -11.34 0.44
CA VAL A 378 -4.36 -10.84 -0.25
C VAL A 378 -4.05 -10.70 -1.73
N SER A 379 -5.01 -11.12 -2.57
CA SER A 379 -4.98 -10.93 -4.02
C SER A 379 -6.27 -10.26 -4.47
N ILE A 380 -6.17 -9.16 -5.22
CA ILE A 380 -7.32 -8.42 -5.76
C ILE A 380 -7.19 -8.36 -7.27
N ILE A 381 -8.28 -8.68 -7.98
CA ILE A 381 -8.38 -8.53 -9.44
C ILE A 381 -9.21 -7.29 -9.76
N VAL A 382 -8.60 -6.36 -10.47
CA VAL A 382 -9.25 -5.16 -10.98
C VAL A 382 -9.35 -5.20 -12.50
N SER A 383 -10.43 -4.62 -13.02
CA SER A 383 -10.66 -4.47 -14.47
C SER A 383 -11.10 -3.05 -14.80
N ARG A 384 -11.08 -2.72 -16.09
CA ARG A 384 -11.82 -1.55 -16.59
C ARG A 384 -13.31 -1.68 -16.25
N PRO A 385 -14.01 -0.54 -16.11
CA PRO A 385 -15.46 -0.50 -15.98
C PRO A 385 -16.20 -1.20 -17.12
#